data_f4e0407645f7134f68a92b688c4cd78a
#
_entry.id   f4e0407645f7134f68a92b688c4cd78a
#
_cell.length_a   1.000
_cell.length_b   1.000
_cell.length_c   1.000
_cell.angle_alpha   90.00
_cell.angle_beta   90.00
_cell.angle_gamma   90.00
#
_symmetry.space_group_name_H-M   'P 1'
#
loop_
_entity.id
_entity.type
_entity.pdbx_description
1 polymer ?
#
loop_
_entity_poly.entity_id
_entity_poly.type
_entity_poly.pdbx_seq_one_letter_code
_entity_poly.pdbx_strand_id
1 'polypeptide(L)'
;MDREELVARVTSEVMARLGLSGSGAASSSTAVAGSLCDPCTACGLCVEKRAEDVDSIIASGASRISAASGLGSAGERVASMIDHTMLKPSATRQDIEKLCEEARRFRFASVCINPCYVPLCAQMLRMTNVKVCTVVGFPLGANRPEVKAFETERAIADGAQEVDMVIN
;
A
#
# COMPACT_ATOMS: atom_id res chain seq x y z
N MET A 1 -29.33 1.84 -4.21
CA MET A 1 -28.20 2.60 -4.74
C MET A 1 -27.07 1.61 -4.94
N ASP A 2 -26.71 1.40 -6.16
CA ASP A 2 -25.64 0.48 -6.57
C ASP A 2 -24.28 1.04 -6.11
N ARG A 3 -23.28 0.15 -5.95
CA ARG A 3 -21.91 0.50 -5.55
C ARG A 3 -21.26 1.47 -6.54
N GLU A 4 -21.50 1.27 -7.83
CA GLU A 4 -20.96 2.14 -8.89
C GLU A 4 -21.59 3.54 -8.83
N GLU A 5 -22.87 3.62 -8.58
CA GLU A 5 -23.61 4.88 -8.43
C GLU A 5 -23.13 5.66 -7.19
N LEU A 6 -22.84 4.96 -6.09
CA LEU A 6 -22.28 5.55 -4.88
C LEU A 6 -20.87 6.11 -5.12
N VAL A 7 -20.02 5.34 -5.77
CA VAL A 7 -18.65 5.76 -6.11
C VAL A 7 -18.67 6.98 -7.03
N ALA A 8 -19.49 6.97 -8.08
CA ALA A 8 -19.61 8.10 -9.01
C ALA A 8 -20.06 9.38 -8.29
N ARG A 9 -21.04 9.26 -7.38
CA ARG A 9 -21.55 10.39 -6.60
C ARG A 9 -20.54 10.95 -5.61
N VAL A 10 -19.83 10.10 -4.89
CA VAL A 10 -18.77 10.52 -3.96
C VAL A 10 -17.63 11.18 -4.72
N THR A 11 -17.20 10.59 -5.83
CA THR A 11 -16.15 11.17 -6.68
C THR A 11 -16.54 12.54 -7.19
N SER A 12 -17.77 12.71 -7.70
CA SER A 12 -18.28 13.99 -8.19
C SER A 12 -18.31 15.05 -7.08
N GLU A 13 -18.74 14.70 -5.88
CA GLU A 13 -18.82 15.64 -4.75
C GLU A 13 -17.42 16.04 -4.24
N VAL A 14 -16.47 15.11 -4.21
CA VAL A 14 -15.08 15.40 -3.86
C VAL A 14 -14.44 16.32 -4.89
N MET A 15 -14.62 16.05 -6.17
CA MET A 15 -14.12 16.89 -7.27
C MET A 15 -14.70 18.31 -7.22
N ALA A 16 -16.00 18.43 -6.92
CA ALA A 16 -16.65 19.73 -6.74
C ALA A 16 -16.08 20.53 -5.57
N ARG A 17 -15.84 19.88 -4.43
CA ARG A 17 -15.25 20.52 -3.23
C ARG A 17 -13.79 20.92 -3.41
N LEU A 18 -13.06 20.21 -4.25
CA LEU A 18 -11.66 20.53 -4.59
C LEU A 18 -11.55 21.59 -5.71
N GLY A 19 -12.68 22.09 -6.23
CA GLY A 19 -12.67 23.07 -7.32
C GLY A 19 -12.21 22.51 -8.67
N LEU A 20 -12.20 21.18 -8.81
CA LEU A 20 -11.76 20.45 -10.00
C LEU A 20 -12.92 20.18 -10.99
N SER A 21 -14.05 20.86 -10.85
CA SER A 21 -15.17 20.79 -11.79
C SER A 21 -14.84 21.61 -13.05
N GLY A 22 -13.99 21.05 -13.89
CA GLY A 22 -13.74 21.53 -15.23
C GLY A 22 -14.60 20.76 -16.22
N SER A 23 -15.56 21.43 -16.86
CA SER A 23 -16.17 20.97 -18.10
C SER A 23 -15.08 20.93 -19.17
N GLY A 24 -14.41 19.80 -19.30
CA GLY A 24 -13.43 19.56 -20.36
C GLY A 24 -14.15 19.46 -21.70
N ALA A 25 -14.29 20.56 -22.39
CA ALA A 25 -14.46 20.54 -23.83
C ALA A 25 -13.24 19.80 -24.40
N ALA A 26 -13.49 18.76 -25.16
CA ALA A 26 -12.48 18.08 -25.93
C ALA A 26 -11.79 19.08 -26.86
N SER A 27 -10.65 19.62 -26.44
CA SER A 27 -9.72 20.27 -27.35
C SER A 27 -9.03 19.16 -28.12
N SER A 28 -9.29 19.07 -29.40
CA SER A 28 -8.55 18.27 -30.35
C SER A 28 -7.09 18.75 -30.37
N SER A 29 -6.26 18.15 -29.52
CA SER A 29 -4.82 18.27 -29.65
C SER A 29 -4.39 17.42 -30.83
N THR A 30 -3.90 18.08 -31.88
CA THR A 30 -3.19 17.49 -32.99
C THR A 30 -2.15 16.51 -32.46
N ALA A 31 -2.34 15.25 -32.79
CA ALA A 31 -1.40 14.18 -32.48
C ALA A 31 -0.04 14.49 -33.08
N VAL A 32 0.93 14.80 -32.26
CA VAL A 32 2.33 14.68 -32.63
C VAL A 32 2.64 13.18 -32.64
N ALA A 33 2.76 12.63 -33.83
CA ALA A 33 3.12 11.23 -34.06
C ALA A 33 4.58 11.00 -33.61
N GLY A 34 4.71 10.53 -32.40
CA GLY A 34 5.91 9.93 -31.87
C GLY A 34 5.50 8.75 -31.01
N SER A 35 5.85 7.56 -31.44
CA SER A 35 5.57 6.28 -30.75
C SER A 35 6.06 6.31 -29.29
N LEU A 36 5.25 6.76 -28.40
CA LEU A 36 5.52 6.85 -26.98
C LEU A 36 4.76 5.74 -26.26
N CYS A 37 5.46 4.63 -26.02
CA CYS A 37 5.02 3.59 -25.09
C CYS A 37 3.60 3.06 -25.35
N ASP A 38 3.41 2.26 -26.37
CA ASP A 38 2.18 1.50 -26.56
C ASP A 38 2.52 0.00 -26.57
N PRO A 39 2.12 -0.78 -25.57
CA PRO A 39 1.54 -0.37 -24.29
C PRO A 39 2.58 0.24 -23.34
N CYS A 40 2.16 1.06 -22.39
CA CYS A 40 3.03 1.63 -21.37
C CYS A 40 3.71 0.49 -20.58
N THR A 41 4.96 0.24 -20.90
CA THR A 41 5.81 -0.60 -20.07
C THR A 41 6.41 0.32 -18.99
N ALA A 42 6.41 -0.10 -17.75
CA ALA A 42 6.91 0.66 -16.60
C ALA A 42 8.44 0.89 -16.69
N CYS A 43 8.89 1.59 -17.75
CA CYS A 43 10.30 1.82 -18.03
C CYS A 43 10.93 2.93 -17.18
N GLY A 44 10.16 3.66 -16.39
CA GLY A 44 10.65 4.77 -15.56
C GLY A 44 11.06 6.05 -16.31
N LEU A 45 10.95 6.08 -17.63
CA LEU A 45 11.39 7.21 -18.46
C LEU A 45 10.28 8.23 -18.78
N CYS A 46 9.12 8.13 -18.13
CA CYS A 46 7.99 9.00 -18.43
C CYS A 46 8.30 10.48 -18.19
N VAL A 47 9.13 10.81 -17.20
CA VAL A 47 9.51 12.20 -16.90
C VAL A 47 10.33 12.79 -18.04
N GLU A 48 11.26 12.03 -18.59
CA GLU A 48 12.07 12.50 -19.73
C GLU A 48 11.26 12.59 -21.02
N LYS A 49 10.31 11.67 -21.23
CA LYS A 49 9.50 11.58 -22.46
C LYS A 49 8.27 12.48 -22.45
N ARG A 50 7.83 12.93 -21.28
CA ARG A 50 6.61 13.71 -21.07
C ARG A 50 6.85 14.88 -20.10
N ALA A 51 7.91 15.62 -20.35
CA ALA A 51 8.34 16.73 -19.51
C ALA A 51 7.22 17.76 -19.29
N GLU A 52 6.43 18.08 -20.34
CA GLU A 52 5.32 19.04 -20.25
C GLU A 52 4.21 18.58 -19.28
N ASP A 53 3.90 17.27 -19.24
CA ASP A 53 2.92 16.74 -18.30
C ASP A 53 3.47 16.80 -16.86
N VAL A 54 4.76 16.57 -16.69
CA VAL A 54 5.44 16.67 -15.38
C VAL A 54 5.43 18.11 -14.89
N ASP A 55 5.74 19.06 -15.75
CA ASP A 55 5.71 20.49 -15.43
C ASP A 55 4.29 20.95 -15.05
N SER A 56 3.27 20.45 -15.74
CA SER A 56 1.86 20.69 -15.38
C SER A 56 1.50 20.17 -13.99
N ILE A 57 2.00 18.97 -13.63
CA ILE A 57 1.77 18.36 -12.31
C ILE A 57 2.51 19.16 -11.21
N ILE A 58 3.74 19.64 -11.51
CA ILE A 58 4.50 20.50 -10.60
C ILE A 58 3.78 21.83 -10.41
N ALA A 59 3.31 22.46 -11.48
CA ALA A 59 2.56 23.70 -11.43
C ALA A 59 1.25 23.57 -10.63
N SER A 60 0.66 22.38 -10.59
CA SER A 60 -0.50 22.04 -9.76
C SER A 60 -0.17 21.79 -8.28
N GLY A 61 1.07 21.99 -7.86
CA GLY A 61 1.50 21.93 -6.46
C GLY A 61 2.11 20.61 -6.01
N ALA A 62 2.45 19.70 -6.91
CA ALA A 62 3.15 18.48 -6.55
C ALA A 62 4.60 18.80 -6.16
N SER A 63 4.96 18.53 -4.90
CA SER A 63 6.31 18.78 -4.36
C SER A 63 7.26 17.59 -4.49
N ARG A 64 6.77 16.44 -4.97
CA ARG A 64 7.54 15.19 -5.05
C ARG A 64 7.20 14.42 -6.32
N ILE A 65 7.98 14.63 -7.37
CA ILE A 65 7.97 13.79 -8.55
C ILE A 65 9.30 13.07 -8.59
N SER A 66 9.29 11.75 -8.42
CA SER A 66 10.49 10.95 -8.52
C SER A 66 10.43 10.14 -9.80
N ALA A 67 11.32 10.46 -10.72
CA ALA A 67 11.65 9.63 -11.84
C ALA A 67 13.16 9.42 -11.86
N ALA A 68 13.65 8.75 -10.86
CA ALA A 68 15.03 8.27 -10.91
C ALA A 68 15.07 7.04 -11.81
N SER A 69 15.53 7.19 -13.04
CA SER A 69 15.93 6.08 -13.87
C SER A 69 16.99 5.29 -13.12
N GLY A 70 16.74 4.00 -12.87
CA GLY A 70 17.68 3.12 -12.21
C GLY A 70 17.48 2.83 -10.73
N LEU A 71 16.53 3.47 -10.06
CA LEU A 71 16.14 3.12 -8.69
C LEU A 71 14.80 2.36 -8.69
N GLY A 72 14.77 1.13 -9.09
CA GLY A 72 13.61 0.25 -9.07
C GLY A 72 12.30 0.86 -9.61
N SER A 73 11.37 0.05 -10.03
CA SER A 73 10.06 0.57 -10.44
C SER A 73 9.39 1.32 -9.29
N ALA A 74 8.55 2.32 -9.58
CA ALA A 74 7.73 3.00 -8.56
C ALA A 74 6.94 1.97 -7.73
N GLY A 75 6.54 0.86 -8.35
CA GLY A 75 5.90 -0.27 -7.69
C GLY A 75 6.76 -0.93 -6.62
N GLU A 76 8.07 -1.11 -6.83
CA GLU A 76 8.95 -1.70 -5.81
C GLU A 76 9.14 -0.79 -4.60
N ARG A 77 9.19 0.53 -4.80
CA ARG A 77 9.27 1.49 -3.69
C ARG A 77 7.98 1.56 -2.89
N VAL A 78 6.85 1.52 -3.54
CA VAL A 78 5.55 1.47 -2.86
C VAL A 78 5.38 0.14 -2.14
N ALA A 79 5.75 -0.97 -2.77
CA ALA A 79 5.69 -2.29 -2.16
C ALA A 79 6.46 -2.36 -0.83
N SER A 80 7.66 -1.78 -0.76
CA SER A 80 8.47 -1.76 0.46
C SER A 80 7.90 -0.88 1.59
N MET A 81 6.76 -0.24 1.38
CA MET A 81 6.02 0.57 2.38
C MET A 81 4.69 -0.06 2.77
N ILE A 82 4.36 -1.23 2.25
CA ILE A 82 3.08 -1.90 2.46
C ILE A 82 3.22 -2.94 3.59
N ASP A 83 2.33 -2.86 4.57
CA ASP A 83 2.09 -3.91 5.54
C ASP A 83 0.96 -4.81 5.02
N HIS A 84 1.33 -5.99 4.51
CA HIS A 84 0.37 -6.93 3.93
C HIS A 84 -0.43 -7.62 5.03
N THR A 85 -1.71 -7.29 5.13
CA THR A 85 -2.49 -7.50 6.35
C THR A 85 -3.59 -8.55 6.21
N MET A 86 -3.67 -9.47 7.18
CA MET A 86 -4.74 -10.45 7.33
C MET A 86 -5.16 -10.60 8.81
N LEU A 87 -6.20 -9.87 9.20
CA LEU A 87 -6.70 -9.83 10.58
C LEU A 87 -8.10 -10.45 10.75
N LYS A 88 -8.60 -11.14 9.73
CA LYS A 88 -9.90 -11.81 9.83
C LYS A 88 -9.85 -12.90 10.89
N PRO A 89 -10.86 -12.98 11.81
CA PRO A 89 -10.92 -14.06 12.81
C PRO A 89 -11.01 -15.46 12.19
N SER A 90 -11.56 -15.53 10.97
CA SER A 90 -11.71 -16.77 10.19
C SER A 90 -10.53 -17.10 9.30
N ALA A 91 -9.43 -16.34 9.39
CA ALA A 91 -8.24 -16.62 8.60
C ALA A 91 -7.72 -18.04 8.89
N THR A 92 -7.42 -18.76 7.84
CA THR A 92 -6.88 -20.11 7.92
C THR A 92 -5.35 -20.08 7.82
N ARG A 93 -4.71 -21.18 8.20
CA ARG A 93 -3.27 -21.37 7.99
C ARG A 93 -2.88 -21.15 6.51
N GLN A 94 -3.68 -21.66 5.58
CA GLN A 94 -3.43 -21.51 4.14
C GLN A 94 -3.48 -20.04 3.69
N ASP A 95 -4.40 -19.24 4.25
CA ASP A 95 -4.48 -17.80 3.95
C ASP A 95 -3.21 -17.08 4.41
N ILE A 96 -2.65 -17.46 5.56
CA ILE A 96 -1.42 -16.87 6.09
C ILE A 96 -0.19 -17.34 5.30
N GLU A 97 -0.13 -18.60 4.89
CA GLU A 97 0.95 -19.11 4.03
C GLU A 97 0.97 -18.33 2.69
N LYS A 98 -0.20 -18.15 2.07
CA LYS A 98 -0.34 -17.36 0.85
C LYS A 98 0.08 -15.89 1.06
N LEU A 99 -0.34 -15.28 2.18
CA LEU A 99 0.06 -13.91 2.56
C LEU A 99 1.58 -13.76 2.61
N CYS A 100 2.26 -14.71 3.25
CA CYS A 100 3.73 -14.71 3.36
C CYS A 100 4.41 -14.90 1.98
N GLU A 101 3.85 -15.75 1.12
CA GLU A 101 4.37 -15.95 -0.24
C GLU A 101 4.23 -14.67 -1.08
N GLU A 102 3.09 -14.01 -1.02
CA GLU A 102 2.85 -12.74 -1.69
C GLU A 102 3.81 -11.65 -1.17
N ALA A 103 3.96 -11.53 0.16
CA ALA A 103 4.86 -10.56 0.76
C ALA A 103 6.34 -10.76 0.32
N ARG A 104 6.80 -12.01 0.25
CA ARG A 104 8.12 -12.35 -0.27
C ARG A 104 8.27 -11.99 -1.75
N ARG A 105 7.27 -12.38 -2.55
CA ARG A 105 7.28 -12.16 -4.01
C ARG A 105 7.34 -10.68 -4.35
N PHE A 106 6.53 -9.86 -3.68
CA PHE A 106 6.42 -8.43 -3.96
C PHE A 106 7.33 -7.57 -3.08
N ARG A 107 8.08 -8.16 -2.15
CA ARG A 107 9.00 -7.47 -1.24
C ARG A 107 8.29 -6.40 -0.41
N PHE A 108 7.14 -6.75 0.19
CA PHE A 108 6.43 -5.86 1.09
C PHE A 108 7.26 -5.54 2.35
N ALA A 109 6.92 -4.46 3.06
CA ALA A 109 7.59 -4.06 4.30
C ALA A 109 7.40 -5.11 5.38
N SER A 110 6.15 -5.53 5.58
CA SER A 110 5.80 -6.52 6.60
C SER A 110 4.61 -7.38 6.16
N VAL A 111 4.34 -8.43 6.94
CA VAL A 111 3.03 -9.05 7.07
C VAL A 111 2.44 -8.67 8.42
N CYS A 112 1.17 -8.23 8.46
CA CYS A 112 0.47 -7.93 9.71
C CYS A 112 -0.64 -8.95 9.95
N ILE A 113 -0.53 -9.71 11.06
CA ILE A 113 -1.40 -10.88 11.32
C ILE A 113 -1.84 -10.93 12.80
N ASN A 114 -2.84 -11.77 13.09
CA ASN A 114 -3.24 -12.07 14.45
C ASN A 114 -2.10 -12.80 15.21
N PRO A 115 -1.94 -12.58 16.53
CA PRO A 115 -0.79 -13.09 17.32
C PRO A 115 -0.58 -14.60 17.23
N CYS A 116 -1.65 -15.39 17.10
CA CYS A 116 -1.56 -16.84 16.98
C CYS A 116 -0.78 -17.35 15.75
N TYR A 117 -0.59 -16.49 14.74
CA TYR A 117 0.13 -16.83 13.52
C TYR A 117 1.58 -16.32 13.48
N VAL A 118 2.03 -15.59 14.50
CA VAL A 118 3.39 -15.05 14.57
C VAL A 118 4.47 -16.13 14.40
N PRO A 119 4.41 -17.29 15.09
CA PRO A 119 5.44 -18.33 14.92
C PRO A 119 5.52 -18.88 13.49
N LEU A 120 4.36 -19.02 12.83
CA LEU A 120 4.30 -19.50 11.44
C LEU A 120 4.96 -18.49 10.50
N CYS A 121 4.59 -17.22 10.61
CA CYS A 121 5.14 -16.15 9.76
C CYS A 121 6.64 -15.96 10.01
N ALA A 122 7.08 -15.99 11.26
CA ALA A 122 8.50 -15.91 11.63
C ALA A 122 9.33 -17.04 11.00
N GLN A 123 8.79 -18.26 10.98
CA GLN A 123 9.43 -19.38 10.30
C GLN A 123 9.50 -19.19 8.78
N MET A 124 8.40 -18.76 8.14
CA MET A 124 8.31 -18.63 6.69
C MET A 124 9.14 -17.47 6.13
N LEU A 125 9.27 -16.39 6.91
CA LEU A 125 9.94 -15.16 6.48
C LEU A 125 11.39 -15.03 6.98
N ARG A 126 11.90 -16.01 7.69
CA ARG A 126 13.21 -16.02 8.38
C ARG A 126 14.38 -15.56 7.54
N MET A 127 14.40 -15.87 6.25
CA MET A 127 15.50 -15.54 5.33
C MET A 127 15.12 -14.42 4.34
N THR A 128 14.22 -13.55 4.75
CA THR A 128 13.73 -12.44 3.92
C THR A 128 13.88 -11.11 4.65
N ASN A 129 13.69 -10.00 3.94
CA ASN A 129 13.64 -8.67 4.54
C ASN A 129 12.22 -8.27 4.96
N VAL A 130 11.21 -9.13 4.76
CA VAL A 130 9.83 -8.87 5.15
C VAL A 130 9.71 -9.11 6.65
N LYS A 131 9.25 -8.11 7.37
CA LYS A 131 9.08 -8.20 8.82
C LYS A 131 7.79 -8.89 9.20
N VAL A 132 7.75 -9.42 10.41
CA VAL A 132 6.54 -9.96 11.03
C VAL A 132 5.98 -8.91 11.97
N CYS A 133 4.86 -8.31 11.59
CA CYS A 133 4.06 -7.41 12.41
C CYS A 133 2.86 -8.17 12.98
N THR A 134 2.44 -7.82 14.18
CA THR A 134 1.22 -8.36 14.78
C THR A 134 0.47 -7.28 15.57
N VAL A 135 -0.81 -7.54 15.82
CA VAL A 135 -1.67 -6.63 16.58
C VAL A 135 -1.70 -7.00 18.07
N VAL A 136 -1.89 -5.97 18.92
CA VAL A 136 -2.03 -6.13 20.37
C VAL A 136 -3.24 -5.35 20.86
N GLY A 137 -4.05 -5.98 21.70
CA GLY A 137 -5.31 -5.41 22.21
C GLY A 137 -6.38 -5.22 21.12
N PHE A 138 -6.20 -5.86 19.99
CA PHE A 138 -7.04 -5.70 18.82
C PHE A 138 -8.36 -6.51 18.92
N PRO A 139 -9.50 -5.99 18.38
CA PRO A 139 -9.64 -4.69 17.70
C PRO A 139 -10.02 -3.52 18.61
N LEU A 140 -10.43 -3.78 19.85
CA LEU A 140 -11.12 -2.79 20.69
C LEU A 140 -10.19 -1.88 21.50
N GLY A 141 -8.99 -2.33 21.81
CA GLY A 141 -8.06 -1.61 22.68
C GLY A 141 -8.50 -1.49 24.15
N ALA A 142 -9.64 -2.07 24.51
CA ALA A 142 -10.26 -1.93 25.83
C ALA A 142 -9.63 -2.85 26.92
N ASN A 143 -8.57 -3.53 26.59
CA ASN A 143 -7.85 -4.40 27.53
C ASN A 143 -7.06 -3.56 28.53
N ARG A 144 -6.83 -4.12 29.71
CA ARG A 144 -5.93 -3.52 30.70
C ARG A 144 -4.50 -3.43 30.14
N PRO A 145 -3.73 -2.39 30.53
CA PRO A 145 -2.35 -2.21 30.07
C PRO A 145 -1.46 -3.44 30.29
N GLU A 146 -1.62 -4.11 31.43
CA GLU A 146 -0.83 -5.29 31.79
C GLU A 146 -1.07 -6.48 30.83
N VAL A 147 -2.31 -6.60 30.32
CA VAL A 147 -2.68 -7.62 29.34
C VAL A 147 -2.00 -7.34 28.01
N LYS A 148 -2.01 -6.08 27.57
CA LYS A 148 -1.32 -5.66 26.34
C LYS A 148 0.19 -5.85 26.45
N ALA A 149 0.78 -5.53 27.59
CA ALA A 149 2.20 -5.74 27.83
C ALA A 149 2.55 -7.25 27.71
N PHE A 150 1.77 -8.10 28.34
CA PHE A 150 1.96 -9.56 28.26
C PHE A 150 1.80 -10.08 26.83
N GLU A 151 0.79 -9.62 26.10
CA GLU A 151 0.56 -9.99 24.71
C GLU A 151 1.74 -9.55 23.82
N THR A 152 2.27 -8.36 24.05
CA THR A 152 3.46 -7.83 23.35
C THR A 152 4.70 -8.69 23.63
N GLU A 153 4.97 -9.01 24.90
CA GLU A 153 6.10 -9.86 25.28
C GLU A 153 6.03 -11.24 24.63
N ARG A 154 4.83 -11.82 24.58
CA ARG A 154 4.60 -13.12 23.91
C ARG A 154 4.83 -13.01 22.42
N ALA A 155 4.27 -11.98 21.78
CA ALA A 155 4.43 -11.76 20.36
C ALA A 155 5.91 -11.62 19.95
N ILE A 156 6.68 -10.85 20.72
CA ILE A 156 8.13 -10.70 20.49
C ILE A 156 8.86 -12.03 20.67
N ALA A 157 8.56 -12.78 21.74
CA ALA A 157 9.15 -14.09 21.99
C ALA A 157 8.84 -15.11 20.87
N ASP A 158 7.67 -15.00 20.26
CA ASP A 158 7.22 -15.83 19.15
C ASP A 158 7.79 -15.38 17.79
N GLY A 159 8.50 -14.25 17.74
CA GLY A 159 9.24 -13.79 16.57
C GLY A 159 8.67 -12.56 15.85
N ALA A 160 7.73 -11.84 16.46
CA ALA A 160 7.30 -10.55 15.94
C ALA A 160 8.43 -9.51 16.01
N GLN A 161 8.56 -8.71 14.99
CA GLN A 161 9.56 -7.63 14.87
C GLN A 161 8.90 -6.24 14.93
N GLU A 162 7.59 -6.20 14.70
CA GLU A 162 6.76 -4.99 14.79
C GLU A 162 5.45 -5.34 15.53
N VAL A 163 4.91 -4.36 16.26
CA VAL A 163 3.68 -4.52 17.03
C VAL A 163 2.80 -3.29 16.85
N ASP A 164 1.57 -3.53 16.40
CA ASP A 164 0.53 -2.53 16.25
C ASP A 164 -0.45 -2.60 17.43
N MET A 165 -0.27 -1.74 18.41
CA MET A 165 -1.10 -1.75 19.61
C MET A 165 -2.30 -0.81 19.47
N VAL A 166 -3.51 -1.34 19.78
CA VAL A 166 -4.70 -0.50 19.91
C VAL A 166 -4.68 0.15 21.29
N ILE A 167 -4.66 1.48 21.31
CA ILE A 167 -4.68 2.27 22.57
C ILE A 167 -6.10 2.34 23.17
N ASN A 168 -6.16 2.65 24.46
CA ASN A 168 -7.42 2.90 25.19
C ASN A 168 -7.97 4.30 24.88
#